data_0a560109737e33def58d20071f40e074
#
_entry.id   0a560109737e33def58d20071f40e074
#
_cell.length_a   1.000
_cell.length_b   1.000
_cell.length_c   1.000
_cell.angle_alpha   90.00
_cell.angle_beta   90.00
_cell.angle_gamma   90.00
#
_symmetry.space_group_name_H-M   'P 1'
#
loop_
_entity.id
_entity.type
_entity.pdbx_description
1 polymer ?
#
loop_
_entity_poly.entity_id
_entity_poly.type
_entity_poly.pdbx_seq_one_letter_code
_entity_poly.pdbx_strand_id
1 'polypeptide(L)'
;MMQYTQAEFLQLIQQYNSTDRKVIKANLRRIMDTYEIKPADIMSLGYSPRNVYAWTNKSTKNIPLFEQALNIAVKFNFSITEFIK
;
A
#
# COMPACT_ATOMS: atom_id res chain seq x y z
N MET A 1 9.41 -14.29 -4.00
CA MET A 1 8.66 -14.21 -2.74
C MET A 1 9.48 -13.46 -1.71
N MET A 2 8.92 -12.41 -1.14
CA MET A 2 9.62 -11.65 -0.12
C MET A 2 9.53 -12.39 1.22
N GLN A 3 10.68 -12.61 1.82
CA GLN A 3 10.75 -13.20 3.14
C GLN A 3 11.44 -12.24 4.07
N TYR A 4 10.78 -11.94 5.18
CA TYR A 4 11.33 -11.08 6.22
C TYR A 4 11.46 -11.88 7.51
N THR A 5 12.49 -11.60 8.28
CA THR A 5 12.56 -12.11 9.65
C THR A 5 11.46 -11.42 10.46
N GLN A 6 11.11 -12.00 11.60
CA GLN A 6 10.11 -11.41 12.48
C GLN A 6 10.51 -10.00 12.91
N ALA A 7 11.78 -9.78 13.21
CA ALA A 7 12.29 -8.47 13.60
C ALA A 7 12.16 -7.46 12.46
N GLU A 8 12.50 -7.86 11.23
CA GLU A 8 12.35 -7.00 10.04
C GLU A 8 10.89 -6.66 9.78
N PHE A 9 10.01 -7.64 9.94
CA PHE A 9 8.58 -7.44 9.72
C PHE A 9 8.00 -6.42 10.70
N LEU A 10 8.36 -6.54 11.98
CA LEU A 10 7.91 -5.59 13.01
C LEU A 10 8.46 -4.18 12.73
N GLN A 11 9.69 -4.09 12.26
CA GLN A 11 10.30 -2.81 11.92
C GLN A 11 9.56 -2.16 10.75
N LEU A 12 9.18 -2.93 9.74
CA LEU A 12 8.42 -2.42 8.60
C LEU A 12 7.04 -1.91 9.03
N ILE A 13 6.36 -2.61 9.92
CA ILE A 13 5.08 -2.17 10.47
C ILE A 13 5.24 -0.82 11.15
N GLN A 14 6.26 -0.67 11.98
CA GLN A 14 6.53 0.58 12.69
C GLN A 14 6.84 1.71 11.71
N GLN A 15 7.65 1.45 10.70
CA GLN A 15 7.99 2.44 9.68
C GLN A 15 6.75 2.90 8.91
N TYR A 16 5.91 1.95 8.52
CA TYR A 16 4.68 2.27 7.80
C TYR A 16 3.76 3.13 8.67
N ASN A 17 3.55 2.72 9.92
CA ASN A 17 2.64 3.42 10.83
C ASN A 17 3.16 4.79 11.25
N SER A 18 4.48 5.03 11.17
CA SER A 18 5.07 6.34 11.48
C SER A 18 5.21 7.24 10.26
N THR A 19 4.97 6.73 9.07
CA THR A 19 5.07 7.52 7.85
C THR A 19 3.84 8.40 7.69
N ASP A 20 4.03 9.65 7.28
CA ASP A 20 2.92 10.57 7.03
C ASP A 20 1.99 9.98 5.97
N ARG A 21 0.68 10.08 6.23
CA ARG A 21 -0.34 9.56 5.30
C ARG A 21 -0.24 10.17 3.91
N LYS A 22 0.14 11.44 3.82
CA LYS A 22 0.33 12.10 2.52
C LYS A 22 1.43 11.43 1.72
N VAL A 23 2.50 11.02 2.39
CA VAL A 23 3.62 10.31 1.75
C VAL A 23 3.15 8.95 1.25
N ILE A 24 2.43 8.21 2.09
CA ILE A 24 1.91 6.89 1.70
C ILE A 24 0.95 7.03 0.51
N LYS A 25 0.06 8.03 0.51
CA LYS A 25 -0.85 8.26 -0.61
C LYS A 25 -0.10 8.61 -1.89
N ALA A 26 0.90 9.46 -1.81
CA ALA A 26 1.71 9.83 -2.97
C ALA A 26 2.45 8.61 -3.50
N ASN A 27 2.99 7.78 -2.61
CA ASN A 27 3.67 6.54 -3.00
C ASN A 27 2.70 5.55 -3.64
N LEU A 28 1.49 5.41 -3.11
CA LEU A 28 0.50 4.52 -3.72
C LEU A 28 0.17 4.94 -5.15
N ARG A 29 0.01 6.24 -5.40
CA ARG A 29 -0.24 6.74 -6.75
C ARG A 29 0.94 6.45 -7.67
N ARG A 30 2.16 6.69 -7.20
CA ARG A 30 3.37 6.38 -7.95
C ARG A 30 3.47 4.89 -8.27
N ILE A 31 3.16 4.04 -7.28
CA ILE A 31 3.16 2.58 -7.45
C ILE A 31 2.13 2.19 -8.52
N MET A 32 0.92 2.73 -8.45
CA MET A 32 -0.12 2.42 -9.43
C MET A 32 0.31 2.82 -10.83
N ASP A 33 0.93 4.00 -10.98
CA ASP A 33 1.44 4.45 -12.27
C ASP A 33 2.59 3.58 -12.77
N THR A 34 3.54 3.27 -11.88
CA THR A 34 4.75 2.52 -12.24
C THR A 34 4.43 1.09 -12.66
N TYR A 35 3.52 0.44 -11.95
CA TYR A 35 3.19 -0.97 -12.18
C TYR A 35 1.88 -1.15 -12.94
N GLU A 36 1.32 -0.06 -13.45
CA GLU A 36 0.10 -0.05 -14.25
C GLU A 36 -1.07 -0.73 -13.52
N ILE A 37 -1.20 -0.41 -12.23
CA ILE A 37 -2.26 -0.94 -11.38
C ILE A 37 -3.45 0.02 -11.41
N LYS A 38 -4.63 -0.49 -11.70
CA LYS A 38 -5.86 0.30 -11.69
C LYS A 38 -6.63 0.02 -10.41
N PRO A 39 -7.52 0.96 -9.98
CA PRO A 39 -8.34 0.70 -8.79
C PRO A 39 -9.10 -0.63 -8.86
N ALA A 40 -9.60 -1.01 -10.03
CA ALA A 40 -10.30 -2.28 -10.21
C ALA A 40 -9.41 -3.48 -9.88
N ASP A 41 -8.10 -3.38 -10.17
CA ASP A 41 -7.15 -4.44 -9.86
C ASP A 41 -7.01 -4.65 -8.35
N ILE A 42 -7.02 -3.55 -7.59
CA ILE A 42 -6.95 -3.61 -6.14
C ILE A 42 -8.27 -4.17 -5.57
N MET A 43 -9.40 -3.77 -6.15
CA MET A 43 -10.70 -4.30 -5.76
C MET A 43 -10.79 -5.81 -5.96
N SER A 44 -10.09 -6.35 -6.94
CA SER A 44 -10.08 -7.79 -7.21
C SER A 44 -9.50 -8.61 -6.06
N LEU A 45 -8.79 -7.96 -5.13
CA LEU A 45 -8.27 -8.61 -3.93
C LEU A 45 -9.35 -8.78 -2.84
N GLY A 46 -10.55 -8.29 -3.08
CA GLY A 46 -11.65 -8.39 -2.12
C GLY A 46 -11.92 -7.11 -1.34
N TYR A 47 -11.24 -6.02 -1.67
CA TYR A 47 -11.47 -4.73 -0.99
C TYR A 47 -12.66 -4.01 -1.62
N SER A 48 -13.44 -3.32 -0.79
CA SER A 48 -14.61 -2.61 -1.26
C SER A 48 -14.22 -1.43 -2.16
N PRO A 49 -15.02 -1.11 -3.18
CA PRO A 49 -14.77 0.05 -4.02
C PRO A 49 -14.64 1.35 -3.22
N ARG A 50 -15.45 1.49 -2.17
CA ARG A 50 -15.41 2.66 -1.30
C ARG A 50 -14.04 2.84 -0.65
N ASN A 51 -13.47 1.76 -0.12
CA ASN A 51 -12.15 1.83 0.50
C ASN A 51 -11.06 2.13 -0.53
N VAL A 52 -11.10 1.45 -1.67
CA VAL A 52 -10.09 1.63 -2.69
C VAL A 52 -10.10 3.07 -3.22
N TYR A 53 -11.26 3.63 -3.49
CA TYR A 53 -11.35 5.01 -3.93
C TYR A 53 -10.90 5.99 -2.85
N ALA A 54 -11.20 5.70 -1.58
CA ALA A 54 -10.72 6.52 -0.48
C ALA A 54 -9.19 6.54 -0.41
N TRP A 55 -8.55 5.39 -0.63
CA TRP A 55 -7.08 5.30 -0.61
C TRP A 55 -6.43 6.07 -1.76
N THR A 56 -7.06 6.07 -2.92
CA THR A 56 -6.50 6.68 -4.13
C THR A 56 -6.90 8.14 -4.32
N ASN A 57 -7.88 8.62 -3.58
CA ASN A 57 -8.36 10.00 -3.70
C ASN A 57 -7.48 10.94 -2.85
N LYS A 58 -6.94 11.98 -3.50
CA LYS A 58 -6.07 12.95 -2.84
C LYS A 58 -6.75 13.72 -1.72
N SER A 59 -8.07 13.94 -1.81
CA SER A 59 -8.78 14.77 -0.86
C SER A 59 -9.11 14.06 0.44
N THR A 60 -8.90 12.76 0.52
CA THR A 60 -9.12 12.00 1.76
C THR A 60 -7.80 11.73 2.45
N LYS A 61 -7.86 11.45 3.75
CA LYS A 61 -6.68 11.06 4.54
C LYS A 61 -6.57 9.55 4.69
N ASN A 62 -7.45 8.79 4.02
CA ASN A 62 -7.50 7.35 4.18
C ASN A 62 -6.35 6.68 3.44
N ILE A 63 -5.72 5.75 4.13
CA ILE A 63 -4.67 4.90 3.57
C ILE A 63 -5.00 3.45 3.93
N PRO A 64 -4.49 2.47 3.15
CA PRO A 64 -4.66 1.08 3.56
C PRO A 64 -3.90 0.81 4.87
N LEU A 65 -4.39 -0.15 5.64
CA LEU A 65 -3.64 -0.67 6.78
C LEU A 65 -2.37 -1.37 6.26
N PHE A 66 -1.38 -1.51 7.12
CA PHE A 66 -0.13 -2.16 6.71
C PHE A 66 -0.38 -3.52 6.07
N GLU A 67 -1.24 -4.33 6.66
CA GLU A 67 -1.58 -5.65 6.15
C GLU A 67 -2.18 -5.57 4.74
N GLN A 68 -3.04 -4.60 4.50
CA GLN A 68 -3.65 -4.38 3.18
C GLN A 68 -2.61 -3.93 2.17
N ALA A 69 -1.73 -3.02 2.56
CA ALA A 69 -0.64 -2.56 1.71
C ALA A 69 0.31 -3.72 1.36
N LEU A 70 0.59 -4.59 2.33
CA LEU A 70 1.42 -5.76 2.10
C LEU A 70 0.77 -6.72 1.10
N ASN A 71 -0.53 -6.94 1.22
CA ASN A 71 -1.27 -7.78 0.28
C ASN A 71 -1.18 -7.24 -1.15
N ILE A 72 -1.29 -5.93 -1.30
CA ILE A 72 -1.16 -5.27 -2.61
C ILE A 72 0.27 -5.49 -3.14
N ALA A 73 1.27 -5.28 -2.31
CA ALA A 73 2.66 -5.45 -2.71
C ALA A 73 2.96 -6.88 -3.17
N VAL A 74 2.46 -7.87 -2.43
CA VAL A 74 2.65 -9.28 -2.77
C VAL A 74 1.94 -9.61 -4.07
N LYS A 75 0.69 -9.16 -4.22
CA LYS A 75 -0.11 -9.47 -5.42
C LYS A 75 0.52 -8.92 -6.69
N PHE A 76 1.04 -7.71 -6.64
CA PHE A 76 1.58 -7.04 -7.82
C PHE A 76 3.11 -7.11 -7.89
N ASN A 77 3.71 -7.89 -6.99
CA ASN A 77 5.12 -8.24 -7.01
C ASN A 77 6.07 -7.05 -6.92
N PHE A 78 5.83 -6.18 -5.92
CA PHE A 78 6.77 -5.11 -5.60
C PHE A 78 7.05 -5.10 -4.10
N SER A 79 8.11 -4.38 -3.70
CA SER A 79 8.50 -4.34 -2.30
C SER A 79 7.57 -3.44 -1.49
N ILE A 80 7.19 -3.88 -0.29
CA ILE A 80 6.40 -3.07 0.64
C ILE A 80 7.11 -1.74 0.96
N THR A 81 8.44 -1.70 0.86
CA THR A 81 9.20 -0.47 1.10
C THR A 81 8.88 0.65 0.11
N GLU A 82 8.28 0.31 -1.03
CA GLU A 82 7.82 1.32 -1.99
C GLU A 82 6.77 2.26 -1.40
N PHE A 83 6.01 1.80 -0.41
CA PHE A 83 5.01 2.63 0.26
C PHE A 83 5.62 3.66 1.22
N ILE A 84 6.82 3.43 1.70
CA ILE A 84 7.43 4.23 2.77
C ILE A 84 8.70 4.95 2.34
N LYS A 85 8.92 5.06 1.07
CA LYS A 85 10.09 5.77 0.53
C LYS A 85 10.03 7.26 0.79
#